data_046723474f8f94e1357bce9468411f7a
#
_entry.id   046723474f8f94e1357bce9468411f7a
#
_cell.length_a   1.000
_cell.length_b   1.000
_cell.length_c   1.000
_cell.angle_alpha   90.00
_cell.angle_beta   90.00
_cell.angle_gamma   90.00
#
_symmetry.space_group_name_H-M   'P 1'
#
loop_
_entity.id
_entity.type
_entity.pdbx_description
1 polymer ?
#
loop_
_entity_poly.entity_id
_entity_poly.type
_entity_poly.pdbx_seq_one_letter_code
_entity_poly.pdbx_strand_id
1 'polypeptide(L)'
;KTGDVTAAIWSPERKIAGVQFHPEVELTENGLQMLENFLRKISGLRDTYALDDRIEASVKMIRERVGDNRVVVLVSGGVDSAVTAALLVRALPPENVFAIHIDHGLMRKNESDLICENLHKLGLVNMKRVNAENEFFYGRVDDGSGEIIGPLAEATDPEVKRSIIGSMFIKVTKDASEELGIDLDTTFLAQGTLRPDLIESGNPDVSGYANKIKTHHNDVELVRKAREKGLIIETNWDWHKDEVRKVARMLGLDEEIASRQPFPGPGLGVRLLCSDGPAPLPADDRLAAFDSFVENIADGKYFVRVAPINSVGVQGDNRSYKSLATLFPKNPTALRDTDWAEIFEIARAIPNEFDFINRVAYCIDAGDNDTTAPFTCAGMHIGSDVAGILREVDAAVTKNVMNPKIAQCFAVMFPMTATAPQKYSFAIRAVCTSDFMTAKSAVPGVDFTIDALERTVSEIRAAEDANVSMIFYDVTGKPPATVEWE
;
A
#
# COMPACT_ATOMS: atom_id res chain seq x y z
N LYS A 1 -21.62 -6.33 31.63
CA LYS A 1 -22.36 -5.59 32.64
C LYS A 1 -21.49 -4.40 33.04
N THR A 2 -21.67 -3.28 32.38
CA THR A 2 -21.11 -2.01 32.77
C THR A 2 -22.06 -1.40 33.80
N GLY A 3 -21.52 -1.01 34.95
CA GLY A 3 -22.25 -0.16 35.91
C GLY A 3 -22.65 1.16 35.24
N ASP A 4 -23.30 2.06 35.95
CA ASP A 4 -23.71 3.37 35.43
C ASP A 4 -22.47 4.21 35.05
N VAL A 5 -22.09 4.09 33.76
CA VAL A 5 -21.01 4.88 33.16
C VAL A 5 -21.65 5.97 32.29
N THR A 6 -21.27 7.22 32.57
CA THR A 6 -21.70 8.35 31.74
C THR A 6 -21.03 8.26 30.38
N ALA A 7 -21.74 7.75 29.39
CA ALA A 7 -21.20 7.60 28.02
C ALA A 7 -21.28 8.91 27.21
N ALA A 8 -22.21 9.82 27.58
CA ALA A 8 -22.36 11.11 26.88
C ALA A 8 -22.91 12.17 27.85
N ILE A 9 -22.58 13.42 27.59
CA ILE A 9 -23.14 14.59 28.28
C ILE A 9 -23.70 15.57 27.22
N TRP A 10 -24.71 16.35 27.64
CA TRP A 10 -25.39 17.26 26.74
C TRP A 10 -25.89 18.50 27.52
N SER A 11 -25.65 19.69 26.94
CA SER A 11 -26.19 20.97 27.41
C SER A 11 -26.77 21.73 26.20
N PRO A 12 -28.10 21.70 25.99
CA PRO A 12 -28.77 22.45 24.92
C PRO A 12 -28.54 23.95 24.97
N GLU A 13 -28.57 24.51 26.18
CA GLU A 13 -28.40 25.96 26.42
C GLU A 13 -27.00 26.44 25.99
N ARG A 14 -25.98 25.64 26.27
CA ARG A 14 -24.58 25.93 25.91
C ARG A 14 -24.16 25.41 24.55
N LYS A 15 -25.05 24.69 23.86
CA LYS A 15 -24.75 23.97 22.60
C LYS A 15 -23.49 23.09 22.69
N ILE A 16 -23.35 22.39 23.81
CA ILE A 16 -22.22 21.51 24.08
C ILE A 16 -22.73 20.07 24.18
N ALA A 17 -22.06 19.16 23.47
CA ALA A 17 -22.19 17.73 23.65
C ALA A 17 -20.80 17.09 23.77
N GLY A 18 -20.66 16.10 24.65
CA GLY A 18 -19.44 15.33 24.81
C GLY A 18 -19.77 13.85 24.87
N VAL A 19 -18.92 13.03 24.29
CA VAL A 19 -19.05 11.57 24.29
C VAL A 19 -17.75 10.93 24.76
N GLN A 20 -17.83 9.75 25.41
CA GLN A 20 -16.67 8.95 25.83
C GLN A 20 -16.42 7.76 24.90
N PHE A 21 -16.85 7.86 23.69
CA PHE A 21 -16.62 6.89 22.61
C PHE A 21 -16.30 7.64 21.33
N HIS A 22 -15.92 6.92 20.29
CA HIS A 22 -15.50 7.47 19.01
C HIS A 22 -16.65 7.42 18.00
N PRO A 23 -17.43 8.50 17.79
CA PRO A 23 -18.52 8.51 16.82
C PRO A 23 -18.02 8.47 15.38
N GLU A 24 -16.76 8.82 15.14
CA GLU A 24 -16.11 8.83 13.83
C GLU A 24 -15.68 7.45 13.33
N VAL A 25 -15.58 6.44 14.20
CA VAL A 25 -15.14 5.09 13.80
C VAL A 25 -16.30 4.21 13.36
N GLU A 26 -16.05 3.30 12.42
CA GLU A 26 -17.05 2.38 11.84
C GLU A 26 -17.71 1.44 12.88
N LEU A 27 -17.03 1.14 13.99
CA LEU A 27 -17.56 0.29 15.06
C LEU A 27 -18.65 0.97 15.90
N THR A 28 -18.81 2.29 15.77
CA THR A 28 -19.86 3.03 16.47
C THR A 28 -21.12 3.06 15.61
N GLU A 29 -22.13 2.30 16.01
CA GLU A 29 -23.44 2.33 15.36
C GLU A 29 -24.00 3.75 15.34
N ASN A 30 -24.45 4.22 14.17
CA ASN A 30 -25.01 5.55 13.94
C ASN A 30 -24.06 6.72 14.27
N GLY A 31 -22.74 6.52 14.30
CA GLY A 31 -21.78 7.58 14.63
C GLY A 31 -21.88 8.79 13.72
N LEU A 32 -21.97 8.59 12.40
CA LEU A 32 -22.18 9.67 11.43
C LEU A 32 -23.49 10.45 11.68
N GLN A 33 -24.58 9.77 12.03
CA GLN A 33 -25.84 10.42 12.36
C GLN A 33 -25.74 11.26 13.65
N MET A 34 -24.93 10.82 14.61
CA MET A 34 -24.65 11.62 15.83
C MET A 34 -23.89 12.90 15.48
N LEU A 35 -22.86 12.81 14.63
CA LEU A 35 -22.11 13.96 14.14
C LEU A 35 -23.00 14.91 13.33
N GLU A 36 -23.82 14.40 12.43
CA GLU A 36 -24.77 15.22 11.66
C GLU A 36 -25.79 15.93 12.57
N ASN A 37 -26.36 15.23 13.54
CA ASN A 37 -27.27 15.82 14.51
C ASN A 37 -26.61 16.94 15.30
N PHE A 38 -25.34 16.76 15.71
CA PHE A 38 -24.59 17.80 16.39
C PHE A 38 -24.41 19.02 15.49
N LEU A 39 -23.91 18.82 14.28
CA LEU A 39 -23.64 19.90 13.33
C LEU A 39 -24.92 20.65 12.91
N ARG A 40 -25.98 19.93 12.55
CA ARG A 40 -27.20 20.53 11.99
C ARG A 40 -28.16 21.04 13.07
N LYS A 41 -28.44 20.19 14.09
CA LYS A 41 -29.50 20.48 15.07
C LYS A 41 -28.99 21.26 16.29
N ILE A 42 -27.72 21.03 16.68
CA ILE A 42 -27.18 21.63 17.89
C ILE A 42 -26.39 22.89 17.56
N SER A 43 -25.35 22.78 16.72
CA SER A 43 -24.56 23.97 16.31
C SER A 43 -25.29 24.86 15.34
N GLY A 44 -26.28 24.33 14.60
CA GLY A 44 -27.08 25.09 13.64
C GLY A 44 -26.32 25.43 12.36
N LEU A 45 -25.26 24.69 12.04
CA LEU A 45 -24.53 24.85 10.79
C LEU A 45 -25.45 24.52 9.62
N ARG A 46 -25.57 25.44 8.68
CA ARG A 46 -26.42 25.32 7.47
C ARG A 46 -25.64 25.23 6.18
N ASP A 47 -24.38 25.64 6.23
CA ASP A 47 -23.55 25.68 5.04
C ASP A 47 -23.30 24.27 4.50
N THR A 48 -23.42 24.15 3.20
CA THR A 48 -23.09 22.94 2.46
C THR A 48 -21.66 23.09 1.95
N TYR A 49 -20.87 22.09 2.23
CA TYR A 49 -19.54 21.96 1.67
C TYR A 49 -19.67 21.54 0.20
N ALA A 50 -19.13 22.34 -0.71
CA ALA A 50 -19.14 22.07 -2.15
C ALA A 50 -17.69 21.85 -2.65
N LEU A 51 -17.47 20.73 -3.34
CA LEU A 51 -16.15 20.41 -3.89
C LEU A 51 -15.75 21.33 -5.04
N ASP A 52 -16.74 21.84 -5.82
CA ASP A 52 -16.48 22.82 -6.88
C ASP A 52 -15.81 24.09 -6.36
N ASP A 53 -16.29 24.63 -5.23
CA ASP A 53 -15.69 25.79 -4.58
C ASP A 53 -14.25 25.52 -4.16
N ARG A 54 -13.95 24.29 -3.77
CA ARG A 54 -12.59 23.87 -3.40
C ARG A 54 -11.65 23.78 -4.59
N ILE A 55 -12.13 23.25 -5.72
CA ILE A 55 -11.35 23.23 -6.97
C ILE A 55 -10.99 24.64 -7.38
N GLU A 56 -11.96 25.55 -7.40
CA GLU A 56 -11.72 26.95 -7.79
C GLU A 56 -10.79 27.68 -6.77
N ALA A 57 -10.94 27.40 -5.47
CA ALA A 57 -10.03 27.91 -4.45
C ALA A 57 -8.59 27.41 -4.65
N SER A 58 -8.41 26.11 -4.96
CA SER A 58 -7.10 25.53 -5.27
C SER A 58 -6.49 26.15 -6.53
N VAL A 59 -7.27 26.29 -7.60
CA VAL A 59 -6.83 26.92 -8.85
C VAL A 59 -6.40 28.38 -8.59
N LYS A 60 -7.17 29.14 -7.81
CA LYS A 60 -6.82 30.50 -7.43
C LYS A 60 -5.51 30.55 -6.62
N MET A 61 -5.39 29.71 -5.62
CA MET A 61 -4.18 29.61 -4.78
C MET A 61 -2.94 29.28 -5.62
N ILE A 62 -3.06 28.33 -6.57
CA ILE A 62 -1.96 27.99 -7.48
C ILE A 62 -1.54 29.20 -8.31
N ARG A 63 -2.50 29.92 -8.91
CA ARG A 63 -2.23 31.12 -9.73
C ARG A 63 -1.56 32.25 -8.93
N GLU A 64 -2.04 32.50 -7.72
CA GLU A 64 -1.48 33.55 -6.85
C GLU A 64 -0.07 33.20 -6.37
N ARG A 65 0.22 31.95 -6.12
CA ARG A 65 1.50 31.51 -5.55
C ARG A 65 2.57 31.26 -6.60
N VAL A 66 2.21 30.64 -7.71
CA VAL A 66 3.17 30.30 -8.78
C VAL A 66 3.36 31.48 -9.75
N GLY A 67 2.28 32.21 -10.06
CA GLY A 67 2.30 33.31 -11.04
C GLY A 67 2.79 32.81 -12.41
N ASP A 68 3.76 33.51 -12.97
CA ASP A 68 4.37 33.21 -14.28
C ASP A 68 5.56 32.22 -14.18
N ASN A 69 5.85 31.69 -12.98
CA ASN A 69 6.98 30.77 -12.79
C ASN A 69 6.65 29.37 -13.30
N ARG A 70 7.69 28.57 -13.45
CA ARG A 70 7.59 27.15 -13.78
C ARG A 70 7.24 26.32 -12.54
N VAL A 71 6.52 25.22 -12.77
CA VAL A 71 6.21 24.22 -11.76
C VAL A 71 6.50 22.82 -12.30
N VAL A 72 7.15 22.00 -11.50
CA VAL A 72 7.36 20.58 -11.78
C VAL A 72 6.53 19.72 -10.83
N VAL A 73 5.87 18.70 -11.35
CA VAL A 73 5.14 17.70 -10.57
C VAL A 73 5.70 16.31 -10.85
N LEU A 74 5.99 15.56 -9.78
CA LEU A 74 6.36 14.15 -9.89
C LEU A 74 5.09 13.31 -9.86
N VAL A 75 4.85 12.55 -10.93
CA VAL A 75 3.64 11.75 -11.08
C VAL A 75 3.95 10.27 -10.89
N SER A 76 3.57 9.75 -9.72
CA SER A 76 3.78 8.35 -9.34
C SER A 76 2.73 7.39 -9.88
N GLY A 77 1.66 7.91 -10.53
CA GLY A 77 0.50 7.12 -10.95
C GLY A 77 -0.61 7.01 -9.90
N GLY A 78 -0.41 7.50 -8.69
CA GLY A 78 -1.47 7.62 -7.70
C GLY A 78 -2.46 8.72 -8.07
N VAL A 79 -3.73 8.58 -7.64
CA VAL A 79 -4.78 9.58 -7.87
C VAL A 79 -4.40 10.96 -7.35
N ASP A 80 -3.64 11.04 -6.26
CA ASP A 80 -3.26 12.27 -5.58
C ASP A 80 -2.33 13.13 -6.47
N SER A 81 -1.30 12.52 -7.05
CA SER A 81 -0.38 13.20 -7.99
C SER A 81 -1.06 13.54 -9.33
N ALA A 82 -2.00 12.70 -9.78
CA ALA A 82 -2.77 12.96 -11.00
C ALA A 82 -3.73 14.16 -10.83
N VAL A 83 -4.40 14.28 -9.67
CA VAL A 83 -5.25 15.44 -9.33
C VAL A 83 -4.41 16.70 -9.22
N THR A 84 -3.22 16.62 -8.59
CA THR A 84 -2.27 17.74 -8.55
C THR A 84 -1.93 18.21 -9.95
N ALA A 85 -1.54 17.30 -10.85
CA ALA A 85 -1.23 17.63 -12.25
C ALA A 85 -2.41 18.27 -12.97
N ALA A 86 -3.62 17.74 -12.81
CA ALA A 86 -4.84 18.28 -13.41
C ALA A 86 -5.17 19.70 -12.90
N LEU A 87 -4.99 19.96 -11.60
CA LEU A 87 -5.18 21.29 -11.02
C LEU A 87 -4.15 22.30 -11.55
N LEU A 88 -2.89 21.90 -11.71
CA LEU A 88 -1.83 22.73 -12.27
C LEU A 88 -2.15 23.14 -13.72
N VAL A 89 -2.54 22.18 -14.57
CA VAL A 89 -2.92 22.43 -15.97
C VAL A 89 -4.14 23.37 -16.05
N ARG A 90 -5.11 23.24 -15.14
CA ARG A 90 -6.27 24.15 -15.08
C ARG A 90 -5.91 25.53 -14.59
N ALA A 91 -4.87 25.67 -13.78
CA ALA A 91 -4.49 26.93 -13.15
C ALA A 91 -3.48 27.75 -13.95
N LEU A 92 -2.55 27.13 -14.63
CA LEU A 92 -1.36 27.74 -15.23
C LEU A 92 -1.30 27.53 -16.74
N PRO A 93 -0.54 28.36 -17.49
CA PRO A 93 -0.23 28.10 -18.89
C PRO A 93 0.46 26.73 -19.05
N PRO A 94 0.09 25.92 -20.06
CA PRO A 94 0.65 24.59 -20.26
C PRO A 94 2.17 24.54 -20.38
N GLU A 95 2.79 25.59 -20.94
CA GLU A 95 4.24 25.72 -21.09
C GLU A 95 4.99 25.90 -19.75
N ASN A 96 4.29 26.27 -18.68
CA ASN A 96 4.87 26.44 -17.37
C ASN A 96 4.74 25.18 -16.48
N VAL A 97 3.97 24.18 -16.91
CA VAL A 97 3.73 22.96 -16.15
C VAL A 97 4.56 21.82 -16.72
N PHE A 98 5.45 21.26 -15.91
CA PHE A 98 6.30 20.12 -16.23
C PHE A 98 5.90 18.92 -15.38
N ALA A 99 5.75 17.75 -16.01
CA ALA A 99 5.51 16.50 -15.32
C ALA A 99 6.64 15.50 -15.58
N ILE A 100 7.14 14.88 -14.51
CA ILE A 100 8.12 13.82 -14.60
C ILE A 100 7.48 12.54 -14.04
N HIS A 101 7.44 11.49 -14.86
CA HIS A 101 7.09 10.15 -14.45
C HIS A 101 8.32 9.25 -14.52
N ILE A 102 8.66 8.59 -13.41
CA ILE A 102 9.80 7.68 -13.32
C ILE A 102 9.29 6.25 -13.35
N ASP A 103 9.60 5.55 -14.43
CA ASP A 103 9.41 4.11 -14.54
C ASP A 103 10.66 3.41 -14.00
N HIS A 104 10.58 2.98 -12.75
CA HIS A 104 11.68 2.38 -12.02
C HIS A 104 11.77 0.85 -12.14
N GLY A 105 11.03 0.25 -13.09
CA GLY A 105 11.01 -1.20 -13.30
C GLY A 105 10.16 -2.00 -12.29
N LEU A 106 9.66 -1.36 -11.23
CA LEU A 106 8.82 -1.98 -10.20
C LEU A 106 7.36 -1.49 -10.28
N MET A 107 6.96 -0.94 -11.42
CA MET A 107 5.58 -0.55 -11.71
C MET A 107 4.71 -1.77 -12.01
N ARG A 108 3.38 -1.65 -11.83
CA ARG A 108 2.41 -2.67 -12.28
C ARG A 108 2.42 -2.81 -13.80
N LYS A 109 1.78 -3.86 -14.29
CA LYS A 109 1.65 -4.11 -15.73
C LYS A 109 0.99 -2.93 -16.45
N ASN A 110 1.65 -2.41 -17.48
CA ASN A 110 1.21 -1.29 -18.33
C ASN A 110 0.95 0.03 -17.57
N GLU A 111 1.34 0.13 -16.29
CA GLU A 111 0.99 1.29 -15.46
C GLU A 111 1.63 2.58 -15.95
N SER A 112 2.90 2.55 -16.32
CA SER A 112 3.60 3.72 -16.86
C SER A 112 3.00 4.24 -18.16
N ASP A 113 2.56 3.35 -19.05
CA ASP A 113 1.90 3.73 -20.29
C ASP A 113 0.56 4.42 -20.01
N LEU A 114 -0.27 3.83 -19.13
CA LEU A 114 -1.54 4.41 -18.72
C LEU A 114 -1.39 5.79 -18.07
N ILE A 115 -0.35 5.98 -17.24
CA ILE A 115 -0.07 7.28 -16.62
C ILE A 115 0.23 8.30 -17.69
N CYS A 116 1.12 7.97 -18.63
CA CYS A 116 1.51 8.87 -19.70
C CYS A 116 0.33 9.25 -20.61
N GLU A 117 -0.48 8.30 -21.01
CA GLU A 117 -1.67 8.53 -21.83
C GLU A 117 -2.67 9.48 -21.12
N ASN A 118 -2.92 9.26 -19.83
CA ASN A 118 -3.86 10.08 -19.09
C ASN A 118 -3.35 11.51 -18.87
N LEU A 119 -2.06 11.70 -18.62
CA LEU A 119 -1.46 13.02 -18.51
C LEU A 119 -1.50 13.80 -19.83
N HIS A 120 -1.30 13.13 -20.95
CA HIS A 120 -1.48 13.75 -22.27
C HIS A 120 -2.93 14.17 -22.53
N LYS A 121 -3.92 13.33 -22.16
CA LYS A 121 -5.35 13.70 -22.27
C LYS A 121 -5.71 14.93 -21.44
N LEU A 122 -5.04 15.16 -20.31
CA LEU A 122 -5.21 16.35 -19.47
C LEU A 122 -4.61 17.62 -20.08
N GLY A 123 -3.88 17.53 -21.20
CA GLY A 123 -3.25 18.67 -21.85
C GLY A 123 -1.85 19.01 -21.33
N LEU A 124 -1.20 18.13 -20.61
CA LEU A 124 0.20 18.25 -20.21
C LEU A 124 1.08 18.10 -21.45
N VAL A 125 1.70 19.21 -21.87
CA VAL A 125 2.57 19.24 -23.07
C VAL A 125 4.03 18.99 -22.71
N ASN A 126 4.48 19.36 -21.53
CA ASN A 126 5.85 19.15 -21.05
C ASN A 126 5.90 17.94 -20.09
N MET A 127 5.82 16.76 -20.65
CA MET A 127 5.88 15.53 -19.89
C MET A 127 7.11 14.71 -20.27
N LYS A 128 7.83 14.24 -19.27
CA LYS A 128 8.97 13.32 -19.41
C LYS A 128 8.71 12.02 -18.69
N ARG A 129 8.69 10.90 -19.43
CA ARG A 129 8.87 9.57 -18.85
C ARG A 129 10.34 9.24 -18.81
N VAL A 130 10.83 8.85 -17.66
CA VAL A 130 12.21 8.38 -17.43
C VAL A 130 12.15 6.88 -17.24
N ASN A 131 12.72 6.11 -18.16
CA ASN A 131 12.90 4.67 -18.01
C ASN A 131 14.18 4.42 -17.22
N ALA A 132 14.06 4.21 -15.92
CA ALA A 132 15.17 4.15 -14.97
C ALA A 132 15.34 2.77 -14.31
N GLU A 133 14.84 1.70 -14.95
CA GLU A 133 14.93 0.34 -14.39
C GLU A 133 16.37 -0.05 -14.06
N ASN A 134 17.31 0.19 -14.99
CA ASN A 134 18.71 -0.15 -14.79
C ASN A 134 19.36 0.65 -13.66
N GLU A 135 19.05 1.95 -13.59
CA GLU A 135 19.53 2.83 -12.53
C GLU A 135 19.04 2.36 -11.16
N PHE A 136 17.74 1.99 -11.05
CA PHE A 136 17.18 1.52 -9.79
C PHE A 136 17.72 0.15 -9.40
N PHE A 137 17.84 -0.80 -10.32
CA PHE A 137 18.22 -2.16 -9.99
C PHE A 137 19.72 -2.30 -9.73
N TYR A 138 20.56 -1.66 -10.55
CA TYR A 138 22.00 -1.88 -10.56
C TYR A 138 22.83 -0.65 -10.18
N GLY A 139 22.20 0.52 -10.08
CA GLY A 139 22.87 1.75 -9.70
C GLY A 139 23.20 1.78 -8.21
N ARG A 140 24.20 2.63 -7.88
CA ARG A 140 24.55 3.00 -6.52
C ARG A 140 24.28 4.47 -6.31
N VAL A 141 23.93 4.86 -5.11
CA VAL A 141 23.50 6.23 -4.80
C VAL A 141 23.92 6.62 -3.39
N ASP A 142 24.20 7.89 -3.18
CA ASP A 142 24.39 8.48 -1.85
C ASP A 142 23.04 8.53 -1.12
N ASP A 143 23.00 8.06 0.11
CA ASP A 143 21.78 8.02 0.94
C ASP A 143 21.43 9.40 1.57
N GLY A 144 22.25 10.42 1.30
CA GLY A 144 22.14 11.76 1.86
C GLY A 144 22.99 11.98 3.13
N SER A 145 23.59 10.92 3.68
CA SER A 145 24.57 11.00 4.77
C SER A 145 26.02 10.99 4.27
N GLY A 146 26.23 10.72 2.98
CA GLY A 146 27.53 10.49 2.35
C GLY A 146 27.89 9.01 2.23
N GLU A 147 27.01 8.10 2.64
CA GLU A 147 27.17 6.67 2.45
C GLU A 147 26.64 6.26 1.07
N ILE A 148 27.42 5.48 0.34
CA ILE A 148 27.03 4.94 -0.96
C ILE A 148 26.34 3.61 -0.75
N ILE A 149 25.04 3.56 -1.04
CA ILE A 149 24.18 2.38 -0.91
C ILE A 149 23.79 1.79 -2.26
N GLY A 150 23.36 0.53 -2.26
CA GLY A 150 22.96 -0.23 -3.46
C GLY A 150 24.05 -1.20 -3.93
N PRO A 151 23.85 -1.94 -5.00
CA PRO A 151 22.64 -1.92 -5.86
C PRO A 151 21.42 -2.57 -5.21
N LEU A 152 20.23 -2.19 -5.67
CA LEU A 152 18.97 -2.78 -5.19
C LEU A 152 18.88 -4.28 -5.47
N ALA A 153 19.47 -4.72 -6.57
CA ALA A 153 19.55 -6.13 -6.97
C ALA A 153 20.36 -7.02 -6.00
N GLU A 154 21.09 -6.44 -5.05
CA GLU A 154 21.83 -7.18 -4.01
C GLU A 154 21.17 -7.02 -2.62
N ALA A 155 20.15 -6.17 -2.49
CA ALA A 155 19.54 -5.86 -1.21
C ALA A 155 18.41 -6.85 -0.86
N THR A 156 18.48 -7.47 0.32
CA THR A 156 17.44 -8.37 0.85
C THR A 156 16.72 -7.78 2.06
N ASP A 157 17.34 -6.85 2.78
CA ASP A 157 16.71 -6.16 3.91
C ASP A 157 15.67 -5.13 3.42
N PRO A 158 14.43 -5.16 3.94
CA PRO A 158 13.35 -4.27 3.50
C PRO A 158 13.62 -2.78 3.71
N GLU A 159 14.29 -2.39 4.79
CA GLU A 159 14.59 -0.98 5.06
C GLU A 159 15.73 -0.48 4.15
N VAL A 160 16.71 -1.34 3.87
CA VAL A 160 17.77 -1.04 2.90
C VAL A 160 17.19 -0.87 1.51
N LYS A 161 16.28 -1.77 1.07
CA LYS A 161 15.58 -1.63 -0.22
C LYS A 161 14.85 -0.29 -0.32
N ARG A 162 14.10 0.10 0.72
CA ARG A 162 13.38 1.38 0.74
C ARG A 162 14.33 2.57 0.68
N SER A 163 15.45 2.52 1.39
CA SER A 163 16.46 3.57 1.38
C SER A 163 17.06 3.76 0.00
N ILE A 164 17.48 2.66 -0.65
CA ILE A 164 18.03 2.69 -2.02
C ILE A 164 17.01 3.27 -3.01
N ILE A 165 15.76 2.77 -2.99
CA ILE A 165 14.70 3.24 -3.88
C ILE A 165 14.43 4.73 -3.67
N GLY A 166 14.31 5.17 -2.42
CA GLY A 166 14.07 6.58 -2.08
C GLY A 166 15.18 7.51 -2.56
N SER A 167 16.44 7.15 -2.30
CA SER A 167 17.60 7.93 -2.72
C SER A 167 17.77 7.96 -4.24
N MET A 168 17.48 6.83 -4.91
CA MET A 168 17.51 6.75 -6.36
C MET A 168 16.43 7.62 -7.02
N PHE A 169 15.23 7.72 -6.43
CA PHE A 169 14.18 8.63 -6.90
C PHE A 169 14.67 10.09 -6.90
N ILE A 170 15.40 10.51 -5.86
CA ILE A 170 15.94 11.87 -5.77
C ILE A 170 16.96 12.11 -6.89
N LYS A 171 17.88 11.17 -7.06
CA LYS A 171 18.93 11.26 -8.09
C LYS A 171 18.31 11.35 -9.48
N VAL A 172 17.45 10.41 -9.84
CA VAL A 172 16.80 10.36 -11.16
C VAL A 172 15.92 11.59 -11.41
N THR A 173 15.26 12.12 -10.37
CA THR A 173 14.50 13.37 -10.48
C THR A 173 15.39 14.55 -10.81
N LYS A 174 16.54 14.68 -10.16
CA LYS A 174 17.53 15.75 -10.45
C LYS A 174 18.04 15.64 -11.88
N ASP A 175 18.50 14.46 -12.28
CA ASP A 175 19.02 14.20 -13.61
C ASP A 175 17.98 14.54 -14.70
N ALA A 176 16.73 14.09 -14.50
CA ALA A 176 15.63 14.37 -15.42
C ALA A 176 15.26 15.86 -15.49
N SER A 177 15.35 16.58 -14.38
CA SER A 177 15.07 18.00 -14.31
C SER A 177 16.15 18.80 -15.07
N GLU A 178 17.42 18.44 -14.89
CA GLU A 178 18.54 19.06 -15.62
C GLU A 178 18.40 18.87 -17.14
N GLU A 179 18.02 17.67 -17.59
CA GLU A 179 17.76 17.39 -19.02
C GLU A 179 16.58 18.22 -19.59
N LEU A 180 15.60 18.55 -18.76
CA LEU A 180 14.49 19.43 -19.13
C LEU A 180 14.83 20.94 -19.04
N GLY A 181 16.05 21.28 -18.62
CA GLY A 181 16.44 22.65 -18.36
C GLY A 181 15.68 23.29 -17.20
N ILE A 182 15.29 22.48 -16.23
CA ILE A 182 14.60 22.90 -15.00
C ILE A 182 15.63 23.01 -13.89
N ASP A 183 15.80 24.20 -13.36
CA ASP A 183 16.54 24.44 -12.13
C ASP A 183 15.61 24.27 -10.92
N LEU A 184 15.75 23.17 -10.19
CA LEU A 184 14.95 22.84 -9.00
C LEU A 184 15.15 23.85 -7.85
N ASP A 185 16.21 24.64 -7.89
CA ASP A 185 16.49 25.67 -6.89
C ASP A 185 15.65 26.95 -7.08
N THR A 186 15.04 27.11 -8.23
CA THR A 186 14.22 28.27 -8.61
C THR A 186 12.83 27.92 -9.12
N THR A 187 12.56 26.65 -9.35
CA THR A 187 11.27 26.14 -9.87
C THR A 187 10.39 25.61 -8.74
N PHE A 188 9.09 25.88 -8.81
CA PHE A 188 8.14 25.31 -7.86
C PHE A 188 8.06 23.78 -8.00
N LEU A 189 8.06 23.08 -6.86
CA LEU A 189 7.81 21.65 -6.77
C LEU A 189 6.38 21.42 -6.26
N ALA A 190 5.56 20.78 -7.08
CA ALA A 190 4.20 20.44 -6.68
C ALA A 190 4.11 19.02 -6.13
N GLN A 191 3.36 18.87 -5.04
CA GLN A 191 3.14 17.60 -4.36
C GLN A 191 1.66 17.33 -4.12
N GLY A 192 1.25 16.08 -4.28
CA GLY A 192 -0.09 15.58 -3.98
C GLY A 192 -0.25 15.12 -2.52
N THR A 193 0.42 15.78 -1.58
CA THR A 193 0.36 15.44 -0.15
C THR A 193 -1.06 15.63 0.38
N LEU A 194 -1.58 14.65 1.10
CA LEU A 194 -2.88 14.69 1.75
C LEU A 194 -2.77 15.06 3.23
N ARG A 195 -3.88 15.51 3.81
CA ARG A 195 -3.95 15.83 5.24
C ARG A 195 -3.50 14.68 6.16
N PRO A 196 -3.90 13.43 5.97
CA PRO A 196 -3.40 12.31 6.78
C PRO A 196 -1.89 12.14 6.70
N ASP A 197 -1.29 12.31 5.51
CA ASP A 197 0.16 12.16 5.31
C ASP A 197 0.95 13.23 6.10
N LEU A 198 0.43 14.46 6.19
CA LEU A 198 1.03 15.54 6.97
C LEU A 198 0.97 15.26 8.48
N ILE A 199 -0.10 14.64 8.95
CA ILE A 199 -0.24 14.22 10.36
C ILE A 199 0.75 13.10 10.68
N GLU A 200 0.84 12.08 9.82
CA GLU A 200 1.74 10.93 10.00
C GLU A 200 3.23 11.31 9.89
N SER A 201 3.58 12.35 9.12
CA SER A 201 4.97 12.84 8.98
C SER A 201 5.45 13.71 10.17
N GLY A 202 4.58 13.97 11.15
CA GLY A 202 4.93 14.78 12.34
C GLY A 202 5.19 16.24 12.03
N ASN A 203 4.50 16.81 11.03
CA ASN A 203 4.63 18.22 10.68
C ASN A 203 4.18 19.11 11.88
N PRO A 204 5.07 19.98 12.43
CA PRO A 204 4.76 20.83 13.58
C PRO A 204 3.57 21.76 13.38
N ASP A 205 3.30 22.16 12.13
CA ASP A 205 2.20 23.07 11.79
C ASP A 205 0.82 22.39 11.89
N VAL A 206 0.80 21.04 11.87
CA VAL A 206 -0.44 20.24 11.89
C VAL A 206 -0.58 19.42 13.18
N SER A 207 0.52 19.02 13.82
CA SER A 207 0.52 18.23 15.06
C SER A 207 1.72 18.57 15.92
N GLY A 208 1.49 19.24 17.04
CA GLY A 208 2.55 19.67 17.97
C GLY A 208 3.23 18.54 18.77
N TYR A 209 2.79 17.28 18.64
CA TYR A 209 3.25 16.13 19.46
C TYR A 209 3.38 14.80 18.70
N ALA A 210 3.23 14.79 17.36
CA ALA A 210 3.38 13.53 16.62
C ALA A 210 4.86 13.14 16.51
N ASN A 211 5.24 12.03 17.10
CA ASN A 211 6.52 11.38 16.79
C ASN A 211 6.49 10.90 15.33
N LYS A 212 7.62 10.97 14.65
CA LYS A 212 7.80 10.53 13.26
C LYS A 212 7.45 9.04 13.14
N ILE A 213 6.22 8.74 12.71
CA ILE A 213 5.69 7.36 12.65
C ILE A 213 6.14 6.66 11.35
N LYS A 214 6.35 7.42 10.27
CA LYS A 214 6.81 6.90 8.97
C LYS A 214 7.78 7.85 8.28
N THR A 215 8.77 7.30 7.60
CA THR A 215 9.59 8.03 6.62
C THR A 215 8.81 8.05 5.30
N HIS A 216 8.16 9.16 4.99
CA HIS A 216 7.43 9.33 3.73
C HIS A 216 8.34 9.94 2.65
N HIS A 217 8.02 9.66 1.38
CA HIS A 217 8.68 10.32 0.24
C HIS A 217 8.54 11.85 0.27
N ASN A 218 7.64 12.38 1.09
CA ASN A 218 7.42 13.81 1.27
C ASN A 218 8.44 14.49 2.21
N ASP A 219 9.33 13.72 2.85
CA ASP A 219 10.37 14.23 3.77
C ASP A 219 11.79 14.06 3.18
N VAL A 220 11.90 13.95 1.87
CA VAL A 220 13.17 13.84 1.16
C VAL A 220 13.89 15.19 1.14
N GLU A 221 15.20 15.17 1.09
CA GLU A 221 16.03 16.38 1.08
C GLU A 221 15.61 17.41 0.03
N LEU A 222 15.23 16.97 -1.17
CA LEU A 222 14.72 17.82 -2.24
C LEU A 222 13.50 18.62 -1.82
N VAL A 223 12.52 17.95 -1.21
CA VAL A 223 11.27 18.55 -0.74
C VAL A 223 11.52 19.52 0.41
N ARG A 224 12.40 19.14 1.34
CA ARG A 224 12.78 20.00 2.47
C ARG A 224 13.45 21.29 1.97
N LYS A 225 14.41 21.21 1.05
CA LYS A 225 15.07 22.38 0.45
C LYS A 225 14.07 23.28 -0.29
N ALA A 226 13.17 22.70 -1.08
CA ALA A 226 12.14 23.46 -1.77
C ALA A 226 11.19 24.14 -0.77
N ARG A 227 10.84 23.47 0.35
CA ARG A 227 10.00 24.06 1.40
C ARG A 227 10.69 25.22 2.12
N GLU A 228 11.97 25.09 2.48
CA GLU A 228 12.78 26.15 3.08
C GLU A 228 12.87 27.40 2.19
N LYS A 229 12.89 27.21 0.86
CA LYS A 229 12.88 28.29 -0.14
C LYS A 229 11.48 28.82 -0.46
N GLY A 230 10.41 28.25 0.10
CA GLY A 230 9.02 28.61 -0.22
C GLY A 230 8.55 28.18 -1.61
N LEU A 231 9.28 27.27 -2.27
CA LEU A 231 9.02 26.80 -3.63
C LEU A 231 8.21 25.50 -3.67
N ILE A 232 7.57 25.13 -2.56
CA ILE A 232 6.66 23.98 -2.54
C ILE A 232 5.22 24.43 -2.75
N ILE A 233 4.44 23.65 -3.51
CA ILE A 233 3.01 23.84 -3.64
C ILE A 233 2.30 22.50 -3.37
N GLU A 234 1.47 22.47 -2.34
CA GLU A 234 0.70 21.31 -1.92
C GLU A 234 -0.76 21.58 -2.22
N THR A 235 -1.27 20.97 -3.29
CA THR A 235 -2.61 21.28 -3.81
C THR A 235 -3.73 20.58 -3.04
N ASN A 236 -3.41 19.47 -2.37
CA ASN A 236 -4.35 18.54 -1.75
C ASN A 236 -4.20 18.49 -0.22
N TRP A 237 -3.40 19.37 0.39
CA TRP A 237 -2.94 19.30 1.78
C TRP A 237 -4.05 19.24 2.83
N ASP A 238 -5.24 19.74 2.53
CA ASP A 238 -6.40 19.77 3.43
C ASP A 238 -7.54 18.82 2.97
N TRP A 239 -7.28 17.95 1.97
CA TRP A 239 -8.26 17.05 1.40
C TRP A 239 -8.14 15.63 1.97
N HIS A 240 -9.29 14.95 2.05
CA HIS A 240 -9.38 13.53 2.35
C HIS A 240 -9.38 12.69 1.06
N LYS A 241 -8.99 11.44 1.18
CA LYS A 241 -8.84 10.53 0.02
C LYS A 241 -10.11 10.38 -0.82
N ASP A 242 -11.26 10.36 -0.16
CA ASP A 242 -12.55 10.26 -0.85
C ASP A 242 -12.90 11.52 -1.63
N GLU A 243 -12.49 12.68 -1.14
CA GLU A 243 -12.66 13.96 -1.82
C GLU A 243 -11.77 14.01 -3.06
N VAL A 244 -10.51 13.60 -2.94
CA VAL A 244 -9.57 13.53 -4.07
C VAL A 244 -10.11 12.68 -5.20
N ARG A 245 -10.71 11.51 -4.90
CA ARG A 245 -11.34 10.64 -5.91
C ARG A 245 -12.53 11.30 -6.60
N LYS A 246 -13.36 12.05 -5.86
CA LYS A 246 -14.47 12.81 -6.43
C LYS A 246 -13.96 13.95 -7.31
N VAL A 247 -12.98 14.69 -6.82
CA VAL A 247 -12.33 15.78 -7.57
C VAL A 247 -11.64 15.25 -8.83
N ALA A 248 -11.01 14.09 -8.78
CA ALA A 248 -10.44 13.42 -9.96
C ALA A 248 -11.47 13.28 -11.09
N ARG A 249 -12.67 12.78 -10.76
CA ARG A 249 -13.80 12.67 -11.72
C ARG A 249 -14.27 14.03 -12.23
N MET A 250 -14.39 15.02 -11.34
CA MET A 250 -14.81 16.38 -11.70
C MET A 250 -13.80 17.08 -12.60
N LEU A 251 -12.51 16.76 -12.47
CA LEU A 251 -11.43 17.26 -13.34
C LEU A 251 -11.31 16.48 -14.66
N GLY A 252 -12.14 15.45 -14.89
CA GLY A 252 -12.16 14.67 -16.12
C GLY A 252 -11.10 13.58 -16.19
N LEU A 253 -10.50 13.18 -15.07
CA LEU A 253 -9.63 12.01 -15.01
C LEU A 253 -10.43 10.72 -15.24
N ASP A 254 -9.84 9.78 -15.97
CA ASP A 254 -10.46 8.49 -16.25
C ASP A 254 -10.79 7.74 -14.94
N GLU A 255 -11.89 6.98 -14.92
CA GLU A 255 -12.33 6.23 -13.74
C GLU A 255 -11.25 5.26 -13.24
N GLU A 256 -10.43 4.73 -14.14
CA GLU A 256 -9.31 3.86 -13.83
C GLU A 256 -8.27 4.54 -12.92
N ILE A 257 -8.08 5.87 -13.04
CA ILE A 257 -7.23 6.65 -12.13
C ILE A 257 -8.00 7.02 -10.86
N ALA A 258 -9.24 7.49 -10.99
CA ALA A 258 -10.03 7.99 -9.88
C ALA A 258 -10.34 6.91 -8.84
N SER A 259 -10.56 5.66 -9.29
CA SER A 259 -10.86 4.50 -8.43
C SER A 259 -9.64 3.65 -8.10
N ARG A 260 -8.44 4.01 -8.60
CA ARG A 260 -7.23 3.21 -8.42
C ARG A 260 -6.95 2.91 -6.94
N GLN A 261 -6.66 1.65 -6.66
CA GLN A 261 -6.21 1.25 -5.34
C GLN A 261 -4.83 1.85 -5.02
N PRO A 262 -4.52 2.12 -3.73
CA PRO A 262 -3.20 2.58 -3.32
C PRO A 262 -2.09 1.68 -3.85
N PHE A 263 -0.97 2.31 -4.24
CA PHE A 263 0.24 1.61 -4.64
C PHE A 263 1.42 2.22 -3.88
N PRO A 264 2.25 1.41 -3.23
CA PRO A 264 3.34 1.94 -2.42
C PRO A 264 4.40 2.61 -3.30
N GLY A 265 5.09 3.62 -2.76
CA GLY A 265 6.16 4.31 -3.48
C GLY A 265 7.26 3.38 -4.01
N PRO A 266 7.74 2.39 -3.23
CA PRO A 266 8.69 1.40 -3.73
C PRO A 266 8.11 0.42 -4.78
N GLY A 267 6.86 0.54 -5.16
CA GLY A 267 6.22 -0.30 -6.15
C GLY A 267 6.16 -1.76 -5.74
N LEU A 268 6.39 -2.65 -6.71
CA LEU A 268 6.46 -4.10 -6.47
C LEU A 268 7.66 -4.50 -5.59
N GLY A 269 8.62 -3.61 -5.35
CA GLY A 269 9.81 -3.91 -4.54
C GLY A 269 9.52 -4.34 -3.11
N VAL A 270 8.41 -3.88 -2.49
CA VAL A 270 7.96 -4.31 -1.15
C VAL A 270 7.02 -5.53 -1.19
N ARG A 271 6.80 -6.09 -2.37
CA ARG A 271 6.04 -7.32 -2.61
C ARG A 271 6.90 -8.46 -3.12
N LEU A 272 8.19 -8.20 -3.30
CA LEU A 272 9.26 -9.16 -3.57
C LEU A 272 10.01 -9.39 -2.25
N LEU A 273 9.69 -10.47 -1.54
CA LEU A 273 10.38 -10.82 -0.30
C LEU A 273 11.75 -11.42 -0.64
N CYS A 274 12.74 -10.55 -0.84
CA CYS A 274 14.09 -10.94 -1.19
C CYS A 274 14.79 -11.67 -0.05
N SER A 275 15.68 -12.61 -0.38
CA SER A 275 16.39 -13.43 0.61
C SER A 275 17.66 -13.98 0.00
N ASP A 276 18.71 -14.11 0.82
CA ASP A 276 19.95 -14.84 0.49
C ASP A 276 19.84 -16.34 0.84
N GLY A 277 18.78 -16.73 1.53
CA GLY A 277 18.53 -18.10 1.99
C GLY A 277 17.43 -18.15 3.06
N PRO A 278 17.25 -19.31 3.71
CA PRO A 278 16.16 -19.49 4.66
C PRO A 278 16.35 -18.63 5.91
N ALA A 279 15.27 -17.95 6.33
CA ALA A 279 15.22 -17.31 7.63
C ALA A 279 15.30 -18.35 8.77
N PRO A 280 15.89 -18.00 9.92
CA PRO A 280 15.95 -18.88 11.08
C PRO A 280 14.54 -19.30 11.53
N LEU A 281 14.35 -20.59 11.75
CA LEU A 281 13.12 -21.12 12.33
C LEU A 281 13.19 -21.09 13.86
N PRO A 282 12.03 -21.04 14.55
CA PRO A 282 11.96 -21.23 15.99
C PRO A 282 12.56 -22.58 16.44
N ALA A 283 12.91 -22.69 17.71
CA ALA A 283 13.40 -23.95 18.28
C ALA A 283 12.35 -25.08 18.17
N ASP A 284 12.83 -26.32 18.10
CA ASP A 284 12.00 -27.51 17.83
C ASP A 284 10.86 -27.70 18.84
N ASP A 285 11.06 -27.37 20.10
CA ASP A 285 10.06 -27.46 21.14
C ASP A 285 8.91 -26.43 20.92
N ARG A 286 9.23 -25.25 20.41
CA ARG A 286 8.24 -24.23 20.03
C ARG A 286 7.47 -24.64 18.77
N LEU A 287 8.15 -25.25 17.80
CA LEU A 287 7.50 -25.79 16.60
C LEU A 287 6.56 -26.94 16.96
N ALA A 288 6.98 -27.90 17.83
CA ALA A 288 6.13 -28.98 18.29
C ALA A 288 4.90 -28.48 19.07
N ALA A 289 5.07 -27.46 19.91
CA ALA A 289 3.94 -26.82 20.61
C ALA A 289 2.97 -26.14 19.60
N PHE A 290 3.50 -25.50 18.57
CA PHE A 290 2.73 -24.85 17.52
C PHE A 290 1.91 -25.86 16.71
N ASP A 291 2.53 -26.96 16.27
CA ASP A 291 1.86 -28.03 15.53
C ASP A 291 0.72 -28.65 16.38
N SER A 292 1.00 -28.95 17.65
CA SER A 292 0.01 -29.52 18.57
C SER A 292 -1.17 -28.56 18.82
N PHE A 293 -0.89 -27.25 18.93
CA PHE A 293 -1.93 -26.24 19.10
C PHE A 293 -2.85 -26.21 17.89
N VAL A 294 -2.29 -26.10 16.66
CA VAL A 294 -3.09 -26.05 15.45
C VAL A 294 -3.87 -27.32 15.22
N GLU A 295 -3.28 -28.48 15.46
CA GLU A 295 -3.99 -29.77 15.37
C GLU A 295 -5.23 -29.80 16.28
N ASN A 296 -5.11 -29.27 17.50
CA ASN A 296 -6.21 -29.23 18.45
C ASN A 296 -7.32 -28.25 18.03
N ILE A 297 -6.97 -27.01 17.65
CA ILE A 297 -7.98 -26.00 17.29
C ILE A 297 -8.64 -26.28 15.94
N ALA A 298 -7.98 -27.02 15.05
CA ALA A 298 -8.45 -27.39 13.72
C ALA A 298 -9.13 -28.78 13.67
N ASP A 299 -9.35 -29.42 14.81
CA ASP A 299 -9.93 -30.76 14.92
C ASP A 299 -9.27 -31.76 13.94
N GLY A 300 -7.96 -31.66 13.79
CA GLY A 300 -7.17 -32.49 12.90
C GLY A 300 -7.40 -32.34 11.40
N LYS A 301 -8.18 -31.34 10.94
CA LYS A 301 -8.48 -31.12 9.51
C LYS A 301 -7.33 -30.46 8.75
N TYR A 302 -6.55 -29.65 9.43
CA TYR A 302 -5.44 -28.89 8.87
C TYR A 302 -4.12 -29.25 9.55
N PHE A 303 -3.03 -28.96 8.88
CA PHE A 303 -1.71 -28.91 9.48
C PHE A 303 -1.04 -27.57 9.12
N VAL A 304 -0.05 -27.17 9.91
CA VAL A 304 0.63 -25.91 9.76
C VAL A 304 2.12 -26.12 9.56
N ARG A 305 2.75 -25.19 8.88
CA ARG A 305 4.22 -25.11 8.80
C ARG A 305 4.67 -23.68 8.96
N VAL A 306 5.77 -23.49 9.64
CA VAL A 306 6.45 -22.21 9.67
C VAL A 306 7.31 -22.09 8.41
N ALA A 307 7.02 -21.08 7.59
CA ALA A 307 7.81 -20.80 6.40
C ALA A 307 9.16 -20.18 6.80
N PRO A 308 10.26 -20.56 6.11
CA PRO A 308 11.58 -19.99 6.38
C PRO A 308 11.75 -18.60 5.75
N ILE A 309 10.74 -17.76 5.89
CA ILE A 309 10.68 -16.35 5.46
C ILE A 309 10.02 -15.50 6.54
N ASN A 310 10.35 -14.23 6.58
CA ASN A 310 9.73 -13.27 7.48
C ASN A 310 8.81 -12.32 6.71
N SER A 311 7.79 -11.82 7.40
CA SER A 311 6.92 -10.77 6.92
C SER A 311 6.79 -9.66 7.97
N VAL A 312 6.41 -8.47 7.54
CA VAL A 312 6.20 -7.35 8.47
C VAL A 312 4.84 -7.45 9.16
N GLY A 313 4.84 -7.14 10.44
CA GLY A 313 3.66 -6.97 11.27
C GLY A 313 3.77 -5.74 12.17
N VAL A 314 2.68 -5.41 12.86
CA VAL A 314 2.62 -4.33 13.85
C VAL A 314 2.22 -4.93 15.18
N GLN A 315 3.07 -4.73 16.18
CA GLN A 315 2.79 -5.05 17.57
C GLN A 315 3.08 -3.81 18.43
N GLY A 316 2.02 -3.20 18.94
CA GLY A 316 2.09 -1.86 19.51
C GLY A 316 2.41 -0.83 18.41
N ASP A 317 3.30 0.12 18.69
CA ASP A 317 3.67 1.20 17.77
C ASP A 317 4.86 0.85 16.85
N ASN A 318 5.42 -0.36 16.97
CA ASN A 318 6.63 -0.75 16.25
C ASN A 318 6.36 -1.81 15.18
N ARG A 319 7.07 -1.72 14.07
CA ARG A 319 7.15 -2.80 13.07
C ARG A 319 7.91 -3.99 13.67
N SER A 320 7.41 -5.17 13.36
CA SER A 320 8.08 -6.43 13.71
C SER A 320 8.22 -7.30 12.47
N TYR A 321 9.36 -7.97 12.33
CA TYR A 321 9.60 -8.95 11.27
C TYR A 321 9.57 -10.35 11.90
N LYS A 322 8.56 -11.14 11.55
CA LYS A 322 8.31 -12.46 12.13
C LYS A 322 7.95 -13.47 11.06
N SER A 323 8.00 -14.73 11.44
CA SER A 323 7.74 -15.84 10.52
C SER A 323 6.30 -15.85 9.99
N LEU A 324 6.14 -16.34 8.78
CA LEU A 324 4.87 -16.68 8.17
C LEU A 324 4.45 -18.10 8.58
N ALA A 325 3.23 -18.26 9.07
CA ALA A 325 2.61 -19.58 9.19
C ALA A 325 1.85 -19.93 7.90
N THR A 326 2.08 -21.09 7.35
CA THR A 326 1.36 -21.62 6.20
C THR A 326 0.44 -22.75 6.62
N LEU A 327 -0.86 -22.63 6.33
CA LEU A 327 -1.90 -23.60 6.71
C LEU A 327 -2.29 -24.45 5.50
N PHE A 328 -2.34 -25.75 5.67
CA PHE A 328 -2.66 -26.72 4.61
C PHE A 328 -3.80 -27.63 5.03
N PRO A 329 -4.73 -28.00 4.13
CA PRO A 329 -5.70 -29.05 4.40
C PRO A 329 -4.99 -30.42 4.43
N LYS A 330 -5.33 -31.30 5.39
CA LYS A 330 -4.83 -32.67 5.42
C LYS A 330 -5.38 -33.50 4.25
N ASN A 331 -6.60 -33.19 3.84
CA ASN A 331 -7.21 -33.80 2.67
C ASN A 331 -7.41 -32.71 1.61
N PRO A 332 -7.04 -32.94 0.36
CA PRO A 332 -7.28 -31.99 -0.71
C PRO A 332 -8.77 -31.60 -0.77
N THR A 333 -9.04 -30.33 -0.68
CA THR A 333 -10.40 -29.77 -0.66
C THR A 333 -10.51 -28.72 -1.76
N ALA A 334 -11.59 -28.79 -2.56
CA ALA A 334 -11.84 -27.76 -3.55
C ALA A 334 -12.13 -26.41 -2.87
N LEU A 335 -11.74 -25.32 -3.50
CA LEU A 335 -11.93 -23.98 -2.92
C LEU A 335 -13.43 -23.67 -2.60
N ARG A 336 -14.35 -24.29 -3.33
CA ARG A 336 -15.80 -24.18 -3.10
C ARG A 336 -16.29 -24.88 -1.84
N ASP A 337 -15.58 -25.94 -1.43
CA ASP A 337 -15.91 -26.76 -0.27
C ASP A 337 -15.09 -26.37 0.96
N THR A 338 -14.22 -25.35 0.83
CA THR A 338 -13.37 -24.86 1.90
C THR A 338 -14.18 -24.09 2.95
N ASP A 339 -14.06 -24.47 4.22
CA ASP A 339 -14.65 -23.74 5.34
C ASP A 339 -13.79 -22.49 5.67
N TRP A 340 -14.03 -21.40 4.95
CA TRP A 340 -13.33 -20.16 5.14
C TRP A 340 -13.53 -19.57 6.53
N ALA A 341 -14.69 -19.76 7.15
CA ALA A 341 -14.93 -19.25 8.49
C ALA A 341 -14.02 -19.91 9.51
N GLU A 342 -13.88 -21.24 9.46
CA GLU A 342 -12.96 -22.02 10.31
C GLU A 342 -11.50 -21.60 10.09
N ILE A 343 -11.08 -21.42 8.83
CA ILE A 343 -9.71 -20.98 8.51
C ILE A 343 -9.40 -19.61 9.10
N PHE A 344 -10.33 -18.65 9.02
CA PHE A 344 -10.15 -17.33 9.60
C PHE A 344 -10.12 -17.34 11.13
N GLU A 345 -10.87 -18.25 11.79
CA GLU A 345 -10.80 -18.43 13.25
C GLU A 345 -9.43 -19.01 13.66
N ILE A 346 -8.93 -20.03 12.96
CA ILE A 346 -7.59 -20.59 13.18
C ILE A 346 -6.52 -19.51 12.98
N ALA A 347 -6.61 -18.75 11.88
CA ALA A 347 -5.66 -17.69 11.56
C ALA A 347 -5.63 -16.57 12.61
N ARG A 348 -6.76 -16.29 13.26
CA ARG A 348 -6.85 -15.32 14.36
C ARG A 348 -6.21 -15.84 15.64
N ALA A 349 -6.39 -17.13 15.96
CA ALA A 349 -5.89 -17.74 17.18
C ALA A 349 -4.36 -17.83 17.19
N ILE A 350 -3.73 -18.17 16.07
CA ILE A 350 -2.29 -18.41 15.95
C ILE A 350 -1.42 -17.25 16.43
N PRO A 351 -1.53 -16.02 15.92
CA PRO A 351 -0.67 -14.91 16.35
C PRO A 351 -0.94 -14.40 17.77
N ASN A 352 -2.09 -14.76 18.35
CA ASN A 352 -2.41 -14.44 19.75
C ASN A 352 -1.69 -15.37 20.72
N GLU A 353 -1.41 -16.61 20.31
CA GLU A 353 -0.74 -17.62 21.14
C GLU A 353 0.79 -17.62 20.90
N PHE A 354 1.22 -17.40 19.65
CA PHE A 354 2.63 -17.51 19.26
C PHE A 354 3.21 -16.18 18.82
N ASP A 355 4.08 -15.62 19.63
CA ASP A 355 4.71 -14.33 19.43
C ASP A 355 5.71 -14.27 18.27
N PHE A 356 6.12 -15.40 17.72
CA PHE A 356 7.01 -15.50 16.56
C PHE A 356 6.27 -15.50 15.22
N ILE A 357 4.93 -15.52 15.22
CA ILE A 357 4.09 -15.45 14.02
C ILE A 357 3.37 -14.09 14.01
N ASN A 358 3.37 -13.41 12.87
CA ASN A 358 2.57 -12.22 12.64
C ASN A 358 1.61 -12.36 11.45
N ARG A 359 1.73 -13.46 10.70
CA ARG A 359 0.94 -13.70 9.49
C ARG A 359 0.64 -15.17 9.27
N VAL A 360 -0.58 -15.43 8.77
CA VAL A 360 -1.05 -16.77 8.41
C VAL A 360 -1.55 -16.72 6.97
N ALA A 361 -1.11 -17.66 6.14
CA ALA A 361 -1.57 -17.82 4.77
C ALA A 361 -2.04 -19.26 4.53
N TYR A 362 -3.23 -19.41 3.94
CA TYR A 362 -3.81 -20.70 3.59
C TYR A 362 -3.40 -21.11 2.17
N CYS A 363 -2.89 -22.33 2.01
CA CYS A 363 -2.53 -22.87 0.71
C CYS A 363 -3.78 -23.16 -0.12
N ILE A 364 -3.98 -22.41 -1.20
CA ILE A 364 -5.12 -22.57 -2.12
C ILE A 364 -4.76 -23.38 -3.35
N ASP A 365 -3.46 -23.52 -3.65
CA ASP A 365 -2.96 -24.35 -4.74
C ASP A 365 -1.51 -24.76 -4.45
N ALA A 366 -1.29 -26.03 -4.22
CA ALA A 366 0.04 -26.59 -3.96
C ALA A 366 0.78 -26.99 -5.26
N GLY A 367 0.11 -27.00 -6.42
CA GLY A 367 0.67 -27.56 -7.65
C GLY A 367 1.14 -29.00 -7.45
N ASP A 368 2.29 -29.34 -7.99
CA ASP A 368 2.91 -30.67 -7.86
C ASP A 368 3.80 -30.80 -6.60
N ASN A 369 3.71 -29.88 -5.63
CA ASN A 369 4.54 -29.93 -4.43
C ASN A 369 4.03 -30.96 -3.43
N ASP A 370 4.96 -31.73 -2.85
CA ASP A 370 4.68 -32.47 -1.64
C ASP A 370 4.67 -31.53 -0.43
N THR A 371 3.47 -31.16 0.00
CA THR A 371 3.28 -30.22 1.11
C THR A 371 3.75 -30.80 2.46
N THR A 372 4.05 -32.10 2.54
CA THR A 372 4.61 -32.78 3.73
C THR A 372 6.15 -32.71 3.75
N ALA A 373 6.79 -32.45 2.62
CA ALA A 373 8.24 -32.29 2.52
C ALA A 373 8.71 -30.98 3.18
N PRO A 374 9.92 -30.91 3.73
CA PRO A 374 10.49 -29.66 4.25
C PRO A 374 10.52 -28.55 3.19
N PHE A 375 10.22 -27.32 3.60
CA PHE A 375 10.37 -26.18 2.72
C PHE A 375 11.84 -25.83 2.50
N THR A 376 12.16 -25.48 1.27
CA THR A 376 13.43 -24.87 0.90
C THR A 376 13.19 -23.38 0.56
N CYS A 377 14.18 -22.57 0.84
CA CYS A 377 14.20 -21.16 0.47
C CYS A 377 15.50 -20.90 -0.29
N ALA A 378 15.38 -20.61 -1.57
CA ALA A 378 16.52 -20.21 -2.40
C ALA A 378 16.78 -18.71 -2.28
N GLY A 379 17.95 -18.26 -2.74
CA GLY A 379 18.17 -16.83 -2.91
C GLY A 379 17.21 -16.23 -3.94
N MET A 380 16.65 -15.07 -3.64
CA MET A 380 15.84 -14.27 -4.56
C MET A 380 16.20 -12.80 -4.40
N HIS A 381 16.50 -12.14 -5.49
CA HIS A 381 16.88 -10.75 -5.54
C HIS A 381 16.02 -10.00 -6.57
N ILE A 382 15.96 -8.69 -6.45
CA ILE A 382 15.25 -7.85 -7.43
C ILE A 382 16.01 -7.90 -8.76
N GLY A 383 15.26 -8.19 -9.82
CA GLY A 383 15.72 -8.18 -11.21
C GLY A 383 14.54 -8.06 -12.16
N SER A 384 14.81 -7.75 -13.43
CA SER A 384 13.76 -7.54 -14.44
C SER A 384 12.88 -8.78 -14.64
N ASP A 385 13.48 -9.98 -14.59
CA ASP A 385 12.79 -11.27 -14.68
C ASP A 385 11.86 -11.50 -13.50
N VAL A 386 12.39 -11.37 -12.26
CA VAL A 386 11.64 -11.56 -11.02
C VAL A 386 10.50 -10.53 -10.90
N ALA A 387 10.79 -9.26 -11.20
CA ALA A 387 9.76 -8.21 -11.23
C ALA A 387 8.72 -8.47 -12.33
N GLY A 388 9.14 -9.00 -13.48
CA GLY A 388 8.27 -9.39 -14.60
C GLY A 388 7.26 -10.48 -14.19
N ILE A 389 7.74 -11.55 -13.54
CA ILE A 389 6.89 -12.64 -13.03
C ILE A 389 5.86 -12.10 -12.04
N LEU A 390 6.28 -11.34 -11.03
CA LEU A 390 5.34 -10.76 -10.06
C LEU A 390 4.32 -9.83 -10.73
N ARG A 391 4.73 -9.07 -11.74
CA ARG A 391 3.86 -8.14 -12.48
C ARG A 391 2.72 -8.86 -13.19
N GLU A 392 2.99 -10.01 -13.81
CA GLU A 392 1.96 -10.85 -14.44
C GLU A 392 0.99 -11.44 -13.40
N VAL A 393 1.52 -11.98 -12.32
CA VAL A 393 0.72 -12.56 -11.23
C VAL A 393 -0.14 -11.47 -10.54
N ASP A 394 0.43 -10.30 -10.24
CA ASP A 394 -0.31 -9.17 -9.64
C ASP A 394 -1.44 -8.68 -10.55
N ALA A 395 -1.22 -8.67 -11.86
CA ALA A 395 -2.24 -8.31 -12.85
C ALA A 395 -3.42 -9.30 -12.83
N ALA A 396 -3.17 -10.61 -12.78
CA ALA A 396 -4.20 -11.64 -12.67
C ALA A 396 -5.00 -11.52 -11.37
N VAL A 397 -4.32 -11.30 -10.24
CA VAL A 397 -4.94 -11.11 -8.93
C VAL A 397 -5.84 -9.86 -8.94
N THR A 398 -5.31 -8.72 -9.35
CA THR A 398 -6.06 -7.46 -9.36
C THR A 398 -7.28 -7.53 -10.29
N LYS A 399 -7.12 -8.10 -11.49
CA LYS A 399 -8.19 -8.24 -12.49
C LYS A 399 -9.39 -9.03 -11.97
N ASN A 400 -9.14 -10.12 -11.26
CA ASN A 400 -10.20 -11.07 -10.90
C ASN A 400 -10.81 -10.81 -9.52
N VAL A 401 -10.01 -10.34 -8.54
CA VAL A 401 -10.41 -10.24 -7.13
C VAL A 401 -10.89 -8.84 -6.78
N MET A 402 -10.32 -7.78 -7.40
CA MET A 402 -10.66 -6.39 -7.07
C MET A 402 -12.14 -6.09 -7.37
N ASN A 403 -12.83 -5.49 -6.39
CA ASN A 403 -14.22 -5.04 -6.51
C ASN A 403 -14.48 -3.91 -5.48
N PRO A 404 -15.65 -3.24 -5.48
CA PRO A 404 -15.93 -2.10 -4.59
C PRO A 404 -15.86 -2.37 -3.08
N LYS A 405 -15.92 -3.63 -2.63
CA LYS A 405 -15.76 -3.98 -1.21
C LYS A 405 -14.29 -4.09 -0.79
N ILE A 406 -13.38 -4.25 -1.75
CA ILE A 406 -11.97 -4.49 -1.49
C ILE A 406 -11.20 -3.18 -1.66
N ALA A 407 -10.59 -2.72 -0.58
CA ALA A 407 -9.82 -1.48 -0.58
C ALA A 407 -8.46 -1.64 -1.27
N GLN A 408 -7.82 -2.81 -1.14
CA GLN A 408 -6.55 -3.14 -1.78
C GLN A 408 -6.43 -4.64 -2.02
N CYS A 409 -5.92 -5.00 -3.21
CA CYS A 409 -5.67 -6.38 -3.61
C CYS A 409 -4.40 -6.48 -4.44
N PHE A 410 -3.52 -7.44 -4.11
CA PHE A 410 -2.23 -7.63 -4.79
C PHE A 410 -1.64 -9.01 -4.54
N ALA A 411 -0.60 -9.32 -5.32
CA ALA A 411 0.24 -10.49 -5.12
C ALA A 411 1.53 -10.15 -4.37
N VAL A 412 2.02 -11.11 -3.59
CA VAL A 412 3.36 -11.08 -2.96
C VAL A 412 4.10 -12.33 -3.40
N MET A 413 5.37 -12.19 -3.74
CA MET A 413 6.24 -13.27 -4.21
C MET A 413 7.37 -13.52 -3.23
N PHE A 414 7.65 -14.80 -2.96
CA PHE A 414 8.69 -15.22 -2.04
C PHE A 414 9.35 -16.53 -2.46
N PRO A 415 10.64 -16.72 -2.16
CA PRO A 415 11.45 -17.83 -2.69
C PRO A 415 11.29 -19.12 -1.91
N MET A 416 10.06 -19.57 -1.66
CA MET A 416 9.76 -20.78 -0.92
C MET A 416 9.20 -21.87 -1.83
N THR A 417 9.69 -23.10 -1.69
CA THR A 417 9.21 -24.27 -2.42
C THR A 417 9.40 -25.53 -1.60
N ALA A 418 8.65 -26.59 -1.90
CA ALA A 418 8.83 -27.91 -1.29
C ALA A 418 9.66 -28.87 -2.17
N THR A 419 9.62 -28.74 -3.49
CA THR A 419 10.20 -29.75 -4.39
C THR A 419 11.06 -29.19 -5.52
N ALA A 420 10.94 -27.89 -5.86
CA ALA A 420 11.61 -27.31 -7.03
C ALA A 420 12.37 -26.03 -6.68
N PRO A 421 13.70 -26.06 -6.49
CA PRO A 421 14.47 -24.94 -5.93
C PRO A 421 14.52 -23.67 -6.80
N GLN A 422 13.98 -23.69 -8.00
CA GLN A 422 13.97 -22.54 -8.91
C GLN A 422 12.57 -21.91 -9.11
N LYS A 423 11.59 -22.34 -8.33
CA LYS A 423 10.23 -21.80 -8.39
C LYS A 423 9.96 -20.90 -7.18
N TYR A 424 8.94 -20.06 -7.30
CA TYR A 424 8.52 -19.09 -6.28
C TYR A 424 7.10 -19.40 -5.79
N SER A 425 6.86 -19.13 -4.54
CA SER A 425 5.49 -19.14 -4.00
C SER A 425 4.91 -17.74 -3.99
N PHE A 426 3.58 -17.65 -4.08
CA PHE A 426 2.85 -16.40 -4.10
C PHE A 426 1.78 -16.39 -3.03
N ALA A 427 1.53 -15.22 -2.46
CA ALA A 427 0.38 -14.98 -1.61
C ALA A 427 -0.53 -13.91 -2.23
N ILE A 428 -1.81 -14.21 -2.31
CA ILE A 428 -2.85 -13.25 -2.66
C ILE A 428 -3.25 -12.52 -1.39
N ARG A 429 -3.07 -11.19 -1.37
CA ARG A 429 -3.50 -10.32 -0.29
C ARG A 429 -4.66 -9.46 -0.76
N ALA A 430 -5.86 -9.64 -0.19
CA ALA A 430 -7.01 -8.79 -0.41
C ALA A 430 -7.53 -8.29 0.94
N VAL A 431 -7.77 -6.99 1.08
CA VAL A 431 -8.18 -6.37 2.33
C VAL A 431 -9.39 -5.47 2.17
N CYS A 432 -10.28 -5.52 3.16
CA CYS A 432 -11.40 -4.62 3.34
C CYS A 432 -11.08 -3.66 4.49
N THR A 433 -11.10 -2.37 4.20
CA THR A 433 -10.85 -1.30 5.17
C THR A 433 -11.34 0.03 4.62
N SER A 434 -11.64 0.97 5.50
CA SER A 434 -11.98 2.36 5.14
C SER A 434 -10.83 3.33 5.37
N ASP A 435 -9.99 3.08 6.38
CA ASP A 435 -8.99 4.03 6.88
C ASP A 435 -7.55 3.50 6.88
N PHE A 436 -7.35 2.22 6.58
CA PHE A 436 -6.07 1.51 6.66
C PHE A 436 -5.42 1.47 8.05
N MET A 437 -6.07 2.01 9.10
CA MET A 437 -5.61 1.86 10.49
C MET A 437 -5.81 0.42 10.93
N THR A 438 -6.99 -0.13 10.69
CA THR A 438 -7.30 -1.55 10.81
C THR A 438 -7.75 -2.09 9.45
N ALA A 439 -7.53 -3.38 9.20
CA ALA A 439 -7.99 -4.03 7.97
C ALA A 439 -8.37 -5.49 8.25
N LYS A 440 -9.43 -5.94 7.61
CA LYS A 440 -9.79 -7.37 7.59
C LYS A 440 -9.31 -7.95 6.27
N SER A 441 -8.78 -9.15 6.30
CA SER A 441 -8.59 -9.91 5.07
C SER A 441 -9.95 -10.23 4.48
N ALA A 442 -10.12 -10.01 3.17
CA ALA A 442 -11.38 -10.26 2.47
C ALA A 442 -11.70 -11.77 2.49
N VAL A 443 -12.96 -12.12 2.71
CA VAL A 443 -13.40 -13.51 2.84
C VAL A 443 -13.88 -14.03 1.50
N PRO A 444 -13.22 -15.04 0.90
CA PRO A 444 -13.70 -15.69 -0.31
C PRO A 444 -15.14 -16.23 -0.13
N GLY A 445 -16.00 -16.01 -1.12
CA GLY A 445 -17.41 -16.37 -1.05
C GLY A 445 -18.32 -15.33 -0.37
N VAL A 446 -17.74 -14.32 0.31
CA VAL A 446 -18.48 -13.25 1.01
C VAL A 446 -18.16 -11.87 0.42
N ASP A 447 -16.89 -11.51 0.39
CA ASP A 447 -16.43 -10.21 -0.10
C ASP A 447 -16.15 -10.23 -1.60
N PHE A 448 -15.77 -11.37 -2.12
CA PHE A 448 -15.66 -11.67 -3.55
C PHE A 448 -15.99 -13.15 -3.82
N THR A 449 -16.24 -13.51 -5.06
CA THR A 449 -16.71 -14.87 -5.41
C THR A 449 -15.58 -15.90 -5.38
N ILE A 450 -15.90 -17.14 -5.04
CA ILE A 450 -14.93 -18.26 -5.14
C ILE A 450 -14.47 -18.44 -6.59
N ASP A 451 -15.38 -18.28 -7.56
CA ASP A 451 -15.03 -18.33 -8.99
C ASP A 451 -13.95 -17.31 -9.39
N ALA A 452 -13.91 -16.15 -8.73
CA ALA A 452 -12.85 -15.16 -8.96
C ALA A 452 -11.50 -15.68 -8.46
N LEU A 453 -11.48 -16.35 -7.31
CA LEU A 453 -10.27 -16.97 -6.77
C LEU A 453 -9.79 -18.13 -7.64
N GLU A 454 -10.70 -19.01 -8.08
CA GLU A 454 -10.38 -20.12 -8.97
C GLU A 454 -9.84 -19.66 -10.33
N ARG A 455 -10.46 -18.61 -10.92
CA ARG A 455 -9.93 -17.97 -12.14
C ARG A 455 -8.55 -17.38 -11.93
N THR A 456 -8.32 -16.73 -10.79
CA THR A 456 -7.01 -16.16 -10.47
C THR A 456 -5.93 -17.23 -10.46
N VAL A 457 -6.16 -18.35 -9.74
CA VAL A 457 -5.23 -19.48 -9.71
C VAL A 457 -4.99 -20.01 -11.12
N SER A 458 -6.05 -20.21 -11.92
CA SER A 458 -5.93 -20.72 -13.28
C SER A 458 -5.15 -19.77 -14.20
N GLU A 459 -5.38 -18.45 -14.11
CA GLU A 459 -4.66 -17.46 -14.92
C GLU A 459 -3.19 -17.38 -14.50
N ILE A 460 -2.86 -17.44 -13.20
CA ILE A 460 -1.48 -17.47 -12.71
C ILE A 460 -0.75 -18.72 -13.26
N ARG A 461 -1.37 -19.89 -13.16
CA ARG A 461 -0.80 -21.12 -13.70
C ARG A 461 -0.60 -21.06 -15.20
N ALA A 462 -1.59 -20.53 -15.94
CA ALA A 462 -1.50 -20.42 -17.39
C ALA A 462 -0.38 -19.45 -17.87
N ALA A 463 -0.14 -18.38 -17.11
CA ALA A 463 0.87 -17.38 -17.45
C ALA A 463 2.28 -17.78 -17.02
N GLU A 464 2.45 -18.35 -15.84
CA GLU A 464 3.75 -18.45 -15.14
C GLU A 464 4.02 -19.83 -14.50
N ASP A 465 3.40 -20.93 -14.96
CA ASP A 465 3.50 -22.26 -14.31
C ASP A 465 4.93 -22.73 -14.09
N ALA A 466 5.83 -22.43 -15.03
CA ALA A 466 7.24 -22.75 -14.90
C ALA A 466 7.91 -22.10 -13.68
N ASN A 467 7.40 -20.97 -13.23
CA ASN A 467 7.94 -20.15 -12.15
C ASN A 467 7.16 -20.29 -10.83
N VAL A 468 5.93 -20.85 -10.87
CA VAL A 468 5.03 -20.94 -9.71
C VAL A 468 5.18 -22.27 -8.99
N SER A 469 5.54 -22.22 -7.70
CA SER A 469 5.53 -23.36 -6.79
C SER A 469 4.14 -23.53 -6.17
N MET A 470 3.81 -22.71 -5.17
CA MET A 470 2.55 -22.76 -4.43
C MET A 470 1.86 -21.40 -4.44
N ILE A 471 0.53 -21.39 -4.35
CA ILE A 471 -0.26 -20.20 -4.22
C ILE A 471 -1.01 -20.21 -2.90
N PHE A 472 -0.89 -19.14 -2.14
CA PHE A 472 -1.51 -18.94 -0.84
C PHE A 472 -2.52 -17.81 -0.87
N TYR A 473 -3.46 -17.83 0.06
CA TYR A 473 -4.34 -16.72 0.37
C TYR A 473 -4.04 -16.20 1.78
N ASP A 474 -3.70 -14.92 1.92
CA ASP A 474 -3.41 -14.32 3.22
C ASP A 474 -4.70 -14.07 4.00
N VAL A 475 -4.89 -14.80 5.08
CA VAL A 475 -6.09 -14.80 5.92
C VAL A 475 -5.95 -13.95 7.19
N THR A 476 -4.89 -13.14 7.29
CA THR A 476 -4.57 -12.38 8.52
C THR A 476 -5.13 -10.96 8.46
N GLY A 477 -5.73 -10.51 9.54
CA GLY A 477 -6.14 -9.12 9.73
C GLY A 477 -4.97 -8.17 10.06
N LYS A 478 -5.22 -6.88 10.03
CA LYS A 478 -4.35 -5.84 10.55
C LYS A 478 -5.03 -5.19 11.78
N PRO A 479 -4.44 -5.28 12.98
CA PRO A 479 -3.28 -6.07 13.36
C PRO A 479 -3.55 -7.58 13.36
N PRO A 480 -2.59 -8.50 13.55
CA PRO A 480 -1.15 -8.28 13.81
C PRO A 480 -0.31 -8.07 12.55
N ALA A 481 -0.83 -8.46 11.37
CA ALA A 481 -0.14 -8.20 10.10
C ALA A 481 -0.29 -6.73 9.67
N THR A 482 0.56 -6.30 8.75
CA THR A 482 0.36 -5.06 7.97
C THR A 482 -0.41 -5.34 6.69
N VAL A 483 -0.77 -4.31 5.93
CA VAL A 483 -1.35 -4.50 4.60
C VAL A 483 -0.29 -5.04 3.66
N GLU A 484 0.83 -4.35 3.49
CA GLU A 484 1.98 -4.86 2.73
C GLU A 484 2.75 -5.92 3.55
N TRP A 485 3.59 -6.72 2.89
CA TRP A 485 4.33 -7.82 3.51
C TRP A 485 5.76 -7.44 3.93
N GLU A 486 6.28 -6.33 3.40
CA GLU A 486 7.53 -5.69 3.82
C GLU A 486 7.35 -4.21 4.15
#